data_049222b35a2345ee12cf23d0d5dbb97f
#
_entry.id   049222b35a2345ee12cf23d0d5dbb97f
#
_cell.length_a   1.000
_cell.length_b   1.000
_cell.length_c   1.000
_cell.angle_alpha   90.00
_cell.angle_beta   90.00
_cell.angle_gamma   90.00
#
_symmetry.space_group_name_H-M   'P 1'
#
loop_
_entity.id
_entity.type
_entity.pdbx_description
1 polymer ?
#
loop_
_entity_poly.entity_id
_entity_poly.type
_entity_poly.pdbx_seq_one_letter_code
_entity_poly.pdbx_strand_id
1 'polypeptide(L)'
;MNKLNSFVAIALLAITFTACKKSKEEPIIIAPPSDGSTLTMEGKTDASNYANIVFVDFSADKATKADRKSWNLALTSDSKFKVVLNASYQTTAVVTNKTDINTVTIADPGTTVNLNHDILDPNTISLVDSWDGDITKTAIRDEISATDANNKVFLLSYEGNKESDKWFKIKVTRSGTGYKVQYAKLGETVIKTLEVSKDSKFNLTFVSLENNKVVTVEPEKTNWDISWSYSTYNSGLGSPYWVQDFVSLNTLSGVSAVQVLTATKTYAAFAEADIAALTFSAAKDVIGTKWRTAPSQTGAGGGVKTDSFYVVKDSNGNIYKLKFNSYISGDGGERGKPVIEYKLVKKG
;
A
#
# COMPACT_ATOMS: atom_id res chain seq x y z
N MET A 1 91.89 -34.25 -5.41
CA MET A 1 90.78 -34.47 -4.47
C MET A 1 89.92 -33.23 -4.60
N ASN A 2 88.77 -33.41 -5.15
CA ASN A 2 87.50 -32.78 -4.76
C ASN A 2 86.49 -32.91 -5.89
N LYS A 3 85.35 -33.44 -5.52
CA LYS A 3 84.32 -33.92 -6.41
C LYS A 3 83.40 -32.79 -6.88
N LEU A 4 83.19 -32.77 -8.19
CA LEU A 4 82.18 -31.94 -8.86
C LEU A 4 80.83 -32.59 -8.65
N ASN A 5 79.86 -31.87 -8.10
CA ASN A 5 78.45 -32.31 -8.11
C ASN A 5 77.67 -31.46 -9.09
N SER A 6 77.20 -32.11 -10.13
CA SER A 6 76.25 -31.57 -11.08
C SER A 6 74.85 -31.51 -10.49
N PHE A 7 74.20 -30.38 -10.49
CA PHE A 7 72.76 -30.24 -10.26
C PHE A 7 72.05 -30.14 -11.62
N VAL A 8 71.23 -31.12 -11.86
CA VAL A 8 70.28 -31.11 -12.96
C VAL A 8 69.00 -30.41 -12.48
N ALA A 9 68.71 -29.29 -13.06
CA ALA A 9 67.46 -28.54 -12.81
C ALA A 9 66.35 -29.11 -13.71
N ILE A 10 65.37 -29.82 -13.09
CA ILE A 10 64.14 -30.23 -13.77
C ILE A 10 63.13 -29.10 -13.63
N ALA A 11 62.80 -28.43 -14.71
CA ALA A 11 61.70 -27.45 -14.74
C ALA A 11 60.38 -28.19 -14.82
N LEU A 12 59.61 -28.21 -13.72
CA LEU A 12 58.22 -28.66 -13.71
C LEU A 12 57.33 -27.52 -14.23
N LEU A 13 56.78 -27.75 -15.44
CA LEU A 13 55.73 -26.90 -16.01
C LEU A 13 54.39 -27.22 -15.34
N ALA A 14 53.97 -26.41 -14.36
CA ALA A 14 52.65 -26.54 -13.73
C ALA A 14 51.60 -25.94 -14.68
N ILE A 15 50.87 -26.80 -15.39
CA ILE A 15 49.66 -26.41 -16.12
C ILE A 15 48.53 -26.24 -15.12
N THR A 16 48.21 -25.00 -14.76
CA THR A 16 47.01 -24.69 -13.96
C THR A 16 45.77 -24.78 -14.84
N PHE A 17 45.05 -25.90 -14.74
CA PHE A 17 43.69 -25.98 -15.26
C PHE A 17 42.80 -25.10 -14.37
N THR A 18 42.46 -23.90 -14.83
CA THR A 18 41.34 -23.12 -14.28
C THR A 18 40.05 -23.83 -14.68
N ALA A 19 39.60 -24.73 -13.83
CA ALA A 19 38.25 -25.28 -13.94
C ALA A 19 37.26 -24.13 -13.61
N CYS A 20 36.65 -23.54 -14.67
CA CYS A 20 35.44 -22.77 -14.49
C CYS A 20 34.40 -23.68 -13.80
N LYS A 21 34.24 -23.48 -12.49
CA LYS A 21 33.05 -23.96 -11.80
C LYS A 21 31.86 -23.21 -12.41
N LYS A 22 31.14 -23.84 -13.36
CA LYS A 22 29.75 -23.47 -13.60
C LYS A 22 29.05 -23.58 -12.26
N SER A 23 28.70 -22.45 -11.65
CA SER A 23 27.74 -22.43 -10.56
C SER A 23 26.50 -23.10 -11.12
N LYS A 24 26.19 -24.31 -10.67
CA LYS A 24 24.85 -24.86 -10.85
C LYS A 24 23.97 -23.93 -10.04
N GLU A 25 23.22 -23.07 -10.74
CA GLU A 25 22.09 -22.40 -10.09
C GLU A 25 21.21 -23.54 -9.57
N GLU A 26 21.11 -23.64 -8.27
CA GLU A 26 20.16 -24.55 -7.66
C GLU A 26 18.78 -24.15 -8.15
N PRO A 27 17.93 -25.10 -8.58
CA PRO A 27 16.59 -24.77 -9.04
C PRO A 27 15.87 -24.02 -7.93
N ILE A 28 15.33 -22.84 -8.22
CA ILE A 28 14.48 -22.10 -7.31
C ILE A 28 13.25 -22.98 -7.04
N ILE A 29 13.20 -23.59 -5.87
CA ILE A 29 12.03 -24.35 -5.43
C ILE A 29 10.98 -23.32 -5.02
N ILE A 30 10.03 -23.08 -5.90
CA ILE A 30 8.85 -22.26 -5.56
C ILE A 30 7.99 -23.14 -4.64
N ALA A 31 7.87 -22.75 -3.38
CA ALA A 31 6.97 -23.43 -2.46
C ALA A 31 5.52 -23.37 -2.98
N PRO A 32 4.73 -24.44 -2.83
CA PRO A 32 3.33 -24.38 -3.19
C PRO A 32 2.61 -23.32 -2.33
N PRO A 33 1.54 -22.69 -2.86
CA PRO A 33 0.75 -21.75 -2.06
C PRO A 33 0.11 -22.50 -0.88
N SER A 34 -0.09 -21.77 0.22
CA SER A 34 -0.75 -22.30 1.41
C SER A 34 -2.17 -22.80 1.10
N ASP A 35 -2.56 -23.89 1.73
CA ASP A 35 -3.93 -24.41 1.68
C ASP A 35 -4.92 -23.56 2.50
N GLY A 36 -4.42 -22.63 3.31
CA GLY A 36 -5.20 -21.71 4.11
C GLY A 36 -4.79 -21.68 5.59
N SER A 37 -5.20 -20.62 6.25
CA SER A 37 -4.83 -20.36 7.64
C SER A 37 -5.86 -19.49 8.37
N THR A 38 -5.62 -19.28 9.65
CA THR A 38 -6.26 -18.27 10.47
C THR A 38 -5.19 -17.30 10.95
N LEU A 39 -5.35 -16.01 10.65
CA LEU A 39 -4.40 -14.97 11.02
C LEU A 39 -5.08 -13.85 11.80
N THR A 40 -4.35 -13.27 12.75
CA THR A 40 -4.72 -12.01 13.40
C THR A 40 -4.00 -10.86 12.71
N MET A 41 -4.75 -9.86 12.27
CA MET A 41 -4.18 -8.63 11.71
C MET A 41 -3.87 -7.66 12.85
N GLU A 42 -2.62 -7.66 13.31
CA GLU A 42 -2.11 -6.88 14.45
C GLU A 42 -1.98 -5.38 14.10
N GLY A 43 -3.08 -4.68 13.89
CA GLY A 43 -3.13 -3.25 13.57
C GLY A 43 -2.83 -2.33 14.73
N LYS A 44 -2.87 -2.85 15.94
CA LYS A 44 -2.72 -2.16 17.21
C LYS A 44 -1.39 -2.50 17.88
N THR A 45 -0.69 -1.53 18.44
CA THR A 45 0.54 -1.77 19.22
C THR A 45 0.27 -1.82 20.71
N ASP A 46 -0.76 -1.08 21.17
CA ASP A 46 -1.22 -1.03 22.57
C ASP A 46 -2.74 -0.77 22.62
N ALA A 47 -3.27 -0.54 23.81
CA ALA A 47 -4.72 -0.42 24.02
C ALA A 47 -5.38 0.75 23.26
N SER A 48 -4.66 1.79 22.90
CA SER A 48 -5.22 3.02 22.30
C SER A 48 -4.71 3.30 20.89
N ASN A 49 -3.64 2.64 20.44
CA ASN A 49 -2.90 3.00 19.24
C ASN A 49 -3.15 2.03 18.08
N TYR A 50 -3.78 2.51 17.04
CA TYR A 50 -3.94 1.79 15.75
C TYR A 50 -2.81 2.22 14.81
N ALA A 51 -1.57 1.86 15.18
CA ALA A 51 -0.36 2.36 14.53
C ALA A 51 -0.08 1.71 13.19
N ASN A 52 -0.54 0.49 12.95
CA ASN A 52 -0.07 -0.32 11.85
C ASN A 52 -1.03 -0.32 10.64
N ILE A 53 -0.43 -0.37 9.44
CA ILE A 53 -0.99 -1.04 8.28
C ILE A 53 -0.56 -2.50 8.39
N VAL A 54 -1.48 -3.44 8.19
CA VAL A 54 -1.18 -4.87 8.19
C VAL A 54 -1.43 -5.43 6.79
N PHE A 55 -0.38 -5.91 6.15
CA PHE A 55 -0.42 -6.57 4.84
C PHE A 55 -0.49 -8.08 5.04
N VAL A 56 -1.34 -8.77 4.31
CA VAL A 56 -1.51 -10.22 4.38
C VAL A 56 -1.23 -10.85 3.03
N ASP A 57 -0.35 -11.84 3.02
CA ASP A 57 -0.04 -12.74 1.91
C ASP A 57 -0.69 -14.10 2.22
N PHE A 58 -1.73 -14.46 1.47
CA PHE A 58 -2.44 -15.72 1.67
C PHE A 58 -1.59 -16.92 1.28
N SER A 59 -0.76 -16.77 0.24
CA SER A 59 0.05 -17.86 -0.28
C SER A 59 1.17 -18.27 0.67
N ALA A 60 1.64 -17.36 1.49
CA ALA A 60 2.73 -17.56 2.44
C ALA A 60 2.27 -17.61 3.92
N ASP A 61 0.96 -17.53 4.21
CA ASP A 61 0.40 -17.43 5.56
C ASP A 61 1.07 -16.33 6.41
N LYS A 62 1.32 -15.19 5.79
CA LYS A 62 2.14 -14.15 6.39
C LYS A 62 1.39 -12.84 6.56
N ALA A 63 1.51 -12.25 7.76
CA ALA A 63 1.11 -10.88 8.04
C ALA A 63 2.37 -10.01 8.28
N THR A 64 2.48 -8.89 7.54
CA THR A 64 3.58 -7.92 7.67
C THR A 64 3.01 -6.58 8.11
N LYS A 65 3.70 -5.90 9.03
CA LYS A 65 3.25 -4.62 9.60
C LYS A 65 4.15 -3.47 9.16
N ALA A 66 3.54 -2.30 8.94
CA ALA A 66 4.25 -1.04 8.76
C ALA A 66 3.54 0.07 9.55
N ASP A 67 4.30 1.02 10.08
CA ASP A 67 3.73 2.20 10.72
C ASP A 67 2.99 3.05 9.67
N ARG A 68 1.68 3.24 9.85
CA ARG A 68 0.81 4.00 8.94
C ARG A 68 1.17 5.48 8.87
N LYS A 69 1.85 6.02 9.87
CA LYS A 69 2.29 7.42 9.93
C LYS A 69 3.72 7.64 9.43
N SER A 70 4.42 6.59 9.04
CA SER A 70 5.83 6.67 8.60
C SER A 70 6.05 7.39 7.28
N TRP A 71 4.98 7.66 6.51
CA TRP A 71 5.04 8.24 5.17
C TRP A 71 3.88 9.23 4.93
N ASN A 72 4.04 10.12 3.95
CA ASN A 72 3.05 11.15 3.61
C ASN A 72 2.45 10.95 2.22
N LEU A 73 3.27 10.61 1.25
CA LEU A 73 2.88 10.34 -0.13
C LEU A 73 3.66 9.15 -0.69
N ALA A 74 3.12 8.57 -1.74
CA ALA A 74 3.79 7.52 -2.49
C ALA A 74 3.77 7.84 -4.00
N LEU A 75 4.71 7.25 -4.72
CA LEU A 75 4.95 7.46 -6.13
C LEU A 75 4.89 6.12 -6.84
N THR A 76 4.22 6.04 -7.99
CA THR A 76 4.10 4.76 -8.71
C THR A 76 5.45 4.25 -9.20
N SER A 77 5.67 2.94 -9.07
CA SER A 77 6.91 2.27 -9.48
C SER A 77 6.83 1.66 -10.88
N ASP A 78 5.65 1.68 -11.52
CA ASP A 78 5.43 1.25 -12.91
C ASP A 78 5.86 2.32 -13.94
N SER A 79 5.44 2.17 -15.19
CA SER A 79 5.73 3.14 -16.27
C SER A 79 5.02 4.48 -16.10
N LYS A 80 3.98 4.56 -15.26
CA LYS A 80 3.24 5.80 -14.96
C LYS A 80 4.01 6.65 -13.97
N PHE A 81 3.65 7.94 -13.91
CA PHE A 81 4.24 8.91 -13.01
C PHE A 81 3.13 9.57 -12.19
N LYS A 82 2.60 8.87 -11.20
CA LYS A 82 1.50 9.32 -10.36
C LYS A 82 1.92 9.50 -8.91
N VAL A 83 1.22 10.41 -8.22
CA VAL A 83 1.34 10.63 -6.77
C VAL A 83 0.10 10.06 -6.10
N VAL A 84 0.30 9.34 -5.01
CA VAL A 84 -0.74 8.73 -4.17
C VAL A 84 -0.62 9.26 -2.75
N LEU A 85 -1.72 9.65 -2.15
CA LEU A 85 -1.78 10.17 -0.79
C LEU A 85 -1.86 9.04 0.25
N ASN A 86 -1.37 9.32 1.45
CA ASN A 86 -1.54 8.42 2.58
C ASN A 86 -2.94 8.51 3.19
N ALA A 87 -3.89 7.77 2.63
CA ALA A 87 -5.25 7.72 3.15
C ALA A 87 -5.33 7.22 4.61
N SER A 88 -4.35 6.40 5.04
CA SER A 88 -4.30 5.90 6.42
C SER A 88 -3.83 6.94 7.43
N TYR A 89 -3.27 8.07 6.97
CA TYR A 89 -2.82 9.19 7.79
C TYR A 89 -3.70 10.44 7.64
N GLN A 90 -4.91 10.26 7.12
CA GLN A 90 -5.87 11.36 6.90
C GLN A 90 -5.25 12.49 6.05
N THR A 91 -4.61 12.11 4.95
CA THR A 91 -3.91 13.04 4.06
C THR A 91 -4.85 13.58 3.00
N THR A 92 -4.80 14.88 2.78
CA THR A 92 -5.52 15.60 1.72
C THR A 92 -4.56 16.48 0.94
N ALA A 93 -4.89 16.77 -0.31
CA ALA A 93 -4.08 17.66 -1.13
C ALA A 93 -4.93 18.51 -2.07
N VAL A 94 -4.41 19.70 -2.42
CA VAL A 94 -4.96 20.57 -3.44
C VAL A 94 -3.86 21.07 -4.38
N VAL A 95 -4.12 21.03 -5.67
CA VAL A 95 -3.19 21.54 -6.69
C VAL A 95 -3.35 23.04 -6.82
N THR A 96 -2.25 23.79 -6.72
CA THR A 96 -2.22 25.25 -6.93
C THR A 96 -2.13 25.58 -8.44
N ASN A 97 -2.23 26.85 -8.78
CA ASN A 97 -1.99 27.31 -10.15
C ASN A 97 -0.51 27.65 -10.44
N LYS A 98 0.40 27.48 -9.43
CA LYS A 98 1.80 27.84 -9.53
C LYS A 98 2.68 26.63 -9.87
N THR A 99 3.75 26.88 -10.61
CA THR A 99 4.74 25.89 -11.01
C THR A 99 6.11 26.10 -10.32
N ASP A 100 6.31 27.28 -9.71
CA ASP A 100 7.50 27.57 -8.89
C ASP A 100 7.14 27.47 -7.40
N ILE A 101 7.75 26.51 -6.72
CA ILE A 101 7.51 26.25 -5.30
C ILE A 101 7.88 27.42 -4.39
N ASN A 102 8.86 28.26 -4.80
CA ASN A 102 9.30 29.40 -4.02
C ASN A 102 8.25 30.52 -3.97
N THR A 103 7.35 30.56 -4.94
CA THR A 103 6.29 31.58 -5.04
C THR A 103 5.03 31.20 -4.30
N VAL A 104 4.92 29.97 -3.79
CA VAL A 104 3.74 29.49 -3.06
C VAL A 104 3.80 29.95 -1.62
N THR A 105 2.78 30.70 -1.22
CA THR A 105 2.65 31.31 0.11
C THR A 105 1.28 31.01 0.71
N ILE A 106 1.07 31.43 1.96
CA ILE A 106 -0.21 31.31 2.66
C ILE A 106 -1.37 32.05 1.96
N ALA A 107 -1.08 33.00 1.09
CA ALA A 107 -2.07 33.76 0.34
C ALA A 107 -2.55 33.05 -0.96
N ASP A 108 -2.02 31.90 -1.31
CA ASP A 108 -2.41 31.17 -2.50
C ASP A 108 -3.81 30.57 -2.36
N PRO A 109 -4.57 30.44 -3.49
CA PRO A 109 -5.96 29.96 -3.46
C PRO A 109 -6.14 28.62 -2.75
N GLY A 110 -5.14 27.73 -2.82
CA GLY A 110 -5.16 26.45 -2.10
C GLY A 110 -5.14 26.56 -0.59
N THR A 111 -4.67 27.67 -0.03
CA THR A 111 -4.60 27.88 1.43
C THR A 111 -5.93 28.27 2.06
N THR A 112 -6.91 28.65 1.26
CA THR A 112 -8.28 28.91 1.71
C THR A 112 -9.13 27.64 1.76
N VAL A 113 -8.64 26.54 1.20
CA VAL A 113 -9.33 25.25 1.19
C VAL A 113 -9.14 24.56 2.54
N ASN A 114 -10.22 24.02 3.07
CA ASN A 114 -10.14 23.17 4.27
C ASN A 114 -9.58 21.81 3.87
N LEU A 115 -8.31 21.57 4.16
CA LEU A 115 -7.63 20.30 3.88
C LEU A 115 -7.94 19.23 4.94
N ASN A 116 -9.18 19.15 5.39
CA ASN A 116 -9.65 18.09 6.27
C ASN A 116 -10.68 17.19 5.58
N HIS A 117 -10.82 15.98 6.09
CA HIS A 117 -11.98 15.16 5.83
C HIS A 117 -13.18 15.70 6.61
N ASP A 118 -13.97 16.54 5.97
CA ASP A 118 -15.24 16.99 6.52
C ASP A 118 -16.37 16.21 5.86
N ILE A 119 -16.99 15.32 6.60
CA ILE A 119 -18.09 14.48 6.11
C ILE A 119 -19.29 15.30 5.62
N LEU A 120 -19.43 16.53 6.06
CA LEU A 120 -20.53 17.42 5.69
C LEU A 120 -20.19 18.30 4.48
N ASP A 121 -18.93 18.33 4.04
CA ASP A 121 -18.51 19.12 2.88
C ASP A 121 -18.20 18.25 1.66
N PRO A 122 -19.09 18.21 0.64
CA PRO A 122 -18.87 17.43 -0.56
C PRO A 122 -17.66 17.90 -1.40
N ASN A 123 -17.17 19.13 -1.21
CA ASN A 123 -15.99 19.63 -1.92
C ASN A 123 -14.72 18.89 -1.52
N THR A 124 -14.70 18.28 -0.33
CA THR A 124 -13.54 17.51 0.14
C THR A 124 -13.24 16.27 -0.71
N ILE A 125 -14.19 15.80 -1.54
CA ILE A 125 -13.96 14.65 -2.44
C ILE A 125 -12.83 14.91 -3.46
N SER A 126 -12.61 16.16 -3.84
CA SER A 126 -11.54 16.54 -4.75
C SER A 126 -10.17 16.59 -4.10
N LEU A 127 -10.10 16.54 -2.76
CA LEU A 127 -8.89 16.66 -1.97
C LEU A 127 -8.27 15.31 -1.61
N VAL A 128 -8.93 14.21 -1.96
CA VAL A 128 -8.53 12.83 -1.62
C VAL A 128 -8.42 11.97 -2.86
N ASP A 129 -7.66 10.90 -2.75
CA ASP A 129 -7.62 9.86 -3.78
C ASP A 129 -8.91 9.04 -3.75
N SER A 130 -9.32 8.52 -4.91
CA SER A 130 -10.50 7.68 -5.02
C SER A 130 -10.36 6.42 -4.15
N TRP A 131 -11.38 6.15 -3.34
CA TRP A 131 -11.39 5.00 -2.42
C TRP A 131 -11.49 3.65 -3.13
N ASP A 132 -11.92 3.62 -4.40
CA ASP A 132 -11.93 2.41 -5.23
C ASP A 132 -10.53 2.02 -5.74
N GLY A 133 -9.52 2.89 -5.52
CA GLY A 133 -8.14 2.70 -5.93
C GLY A 133 -7.85 3.03 -7.39
N ASP A 134 -8.79 3.69 -8.10
CA ASP A 134 -8.57 4.17 -9.45
C ASP A 134 -7.45 5.21 -9.49
N ILE A 135 -6.28 4.80 -9.93
CA ILE A 135 -5.06 5.63 -10.00
C ILE A 135 -5.21 6.83 -10.96
N THR A 136 -6.25 6.88 -11.77
CA THR A 136 -6.55 8.02 -12.63
C THR A 136 -7.35 9.09 -11.90
N LYS A 137 -7.88 8.79 -10.72
CA LYS A 137 -8.73 9.65 -9.88
C LYS A 137 -8.05 9.98 -8.55
N THR A 138 -6.77 10.30 -8.57
CA THR A 138 -6.05 10.79 -7.38
C THR A 138 -6.30 12.28 -7.18
N ALA A 139 -6.08 12.81 -5.97
CA ALA A 139 -6.18 14.24 -5.67
C ALA A 139 -5.19 15.04 -6.54
N ILE A 140 -4.02 14.48 -6.81
CA ILE A 140 -3.05 14.99 -7.78
C ILE A 140 -3.36 14.34 -9.13
N ARG A 141 -4.41 14.83 -9.80
CA ARG A 141 -5.07 14.17 -10.94
C ARG A 141 -4.15 13.90 -12.13
N ASP A 142 -3.27 14.86 -12.44
CA ASP A 142 -2.41 14.76 -13.60
C ASP A 142 -1.24 13.81 -13.37
N GLU A 143 -0.82 13.16 -14.44
CA GLU A 143 0.47 12.46 -14.43
C GLU A 143 1.59 13.51 -14.41
N ILE A 144 2.66 13.24 -13.63
CA ILE A 144 3.82 14.13 -13.58
C ILE A 144 4.42 14.24 -14.98
N SER A 145 4.39 15.46 -15.51
CA SER A 145 4.85 15.78 -16.87
C SER A 145 6.37 15.58 -16.99
N ALA A 146 6.81 15.14 -18.18
CA ALA A 146 8.24 15.13 -18.51
C ALA A 146 8.82 16.58 -18.63
N THR A 147 7.97 17.58 -18.83
CA THR A 147 8.34 19.01 -18.88
C THR A 147 8.13 19.62 -17.50
N ASP A 148 9.18 19.96 -16.80
CA ASP A 148 9.15 20.48 -15.42
C ASP A 148 8.25 21.71 -15.24
N ALA A 149 8.20 22.60 -16.24
CA ALA A 149 7.39 23.81 -16.22
C ALA A 149 5.86 23.53 -16.19
N ASN A 150 5.43 22.31 -16.56
CA ASN A 150 4.03 21.92 -16.54
C ASN A 150 3.61 21.35 -15.18
N ASN A 151 4.57 20.96 -14.34
CA ASN A 151 4.27 20.36 -13.05
C ASN A 151 3.94 21.45 -12.03
N LYS A 152 2.69 21.44 -11.58
CA LYS A 152 2.20 22.38 -10.59
C LYS A 152 2.63 21.99 -9.18
N VAL A 153 2.74 23.01 -8.34
CA VAL A 153 2.90 22.82 -6.89
C VAL A 153 1.55 22.43 -6.30
N PHE A 154 1.55 21.53 -5.36
CA PHE A 154 0.37 21.18 -4.57
C PHE A 154 0.64 21.37 -3.07
N LEU A 155 -0.43 21.65 -2.35
CA LEU A 155 -0.43 21.71 -0.88
C LEU A 155 -0.93 20.38 -0.36
N LEU A 156 -0.30 19.92 0.74
CA LEU A 156 -0.64 18.66 1.38
C LEU A 156 -0.81 18.88 2.87
N SER A 157 -1.97 18.48 3.39
CA SER A 157 -2.27 18.35 4.82
C SER A 157 -2.29 16.87 5.20
N TYR A 158 -1.94 16.56 6.42
CA TYR A 158 -1.98 15.20 6.98
C TYR A 158 -2.45 15.27 8.43
N GLU A 159 -2.87 14.12 8.96
CA GLU A 159 -3.41 14.00 10.32
C GLU A 159 -4.66 14.88 10.55
N GLY A 160 -5.34 15.26 9.49
CA GLY A 160 -6.50 16.16 9.56
C GLY A 160 -6.16 17.58 10.03
N ASN A 161 -4.92 18.05 9.84
CA ASN A 161 -4.50 19.37 10.27
C ASN A 161 -5.23 20.49 9.52
N LYS A 162 -5.87 21.38 10.27
CA LYS A 162 -6.52 22.62 9.75
C LYS A 162 -5.56 23.80 9.67
N GLU A 163 -4.45 23.72 10.39
CA GLU A 163 -3.48 24.80 10.53
C GLU A 163 -2.53 24.79 9.34
N SER A 164 -2.57 25.84 8.53
CA SER A 164 -1.83 25.92 7.27
C SER A 164 -0.31 25.96 7.43
N ASP A 165 0.19 26.40 8.58
CA ASP A 165 1.62 26.36 8.92
C ASP A 165 2.18 24.93 9.03
N LYS A 166 1.30 23.96 9.25
CA LYS A 166 1.65 22.53 9.28
C LYS A 166 1.59 21.87 7.91
N TRP A 167 1.01 22.53 6.91
CA TRP A 167 0.90 21.97 5.57
C TRP A 167 2.24 21.97 4.84
N PHE A 168 2.42 21.02 3.92
CA PHE A 168 3.55 21.05 3.00
C PHE A 168 3.14 21.67 1.67
N LYS A 169 4.04 22.47 1.09
CA LYS A 169 4.06 22.78 -0.34
C LYS A 169 5.01 21.82 -1.02
N ILE A 170 4.59 21.21 -2.12
CA ILE A 170 5.30 20.10 -2.77
C ILE A 170 5.28 20.31 -4.27
N LYS A 171 6.44 20.11 -4.91
CA LYS A 171 6.57 19.97 -6.36
C LYS A 171 7.23 18.64 -6.66
N VAL A 172 6.58 17.83 -7.50
CA VAL A 172 7.14 16.58 -8.01
C VAL A 172 7.45 16.75 -9.49
N THR A 173 8.64 16.33 -9.90
CA THR A 173 9.09 16.31 -11.29
C THR A 173 9.68 14.95 -11.62
N ARG A 174 9.89 14.64 -12.90
CA ARG A 174 10.63 13.44 -13.30
C ARG A 174 12.12 13.68 -13.18
N SER A 175 12.85 12.66 -12.74
CA SER A 175 14.31 12.64 -12.68
C SER A 175 14.81 11.30 -13.26
N GLY A 176 15.24 11.32 -14.51
CA GLY A 176 15.53 10.09 -15.26
C GLY A 176 14.28 9.19 -15.32
N THR A 177 14.42 7.94 -14.85
CA THR A 177 13.30 6.98 -14.74
C THR A 177 12.51 7.12 -13.42
N GLY A 178 12.98 7.97 -12.49
CA GLY A 178 12.39 8.18 -11.17
C GLY A 178 11.79 9.57 -11.02
N TYR A 179 11.80 10.07 -9.79
CA TYR A 179 11.20 11.34 -9.41
C TYR A 179 12.17 12.19 -8.60
N LYS A 180 11.96 13.50 -8.67
CA LYS A 180 12.50 14.49 -7.76
C LYS A 180 11.34 15.14 -7.00
N VAL A 181 11.36 15.03 -5.68
CA VAL A 181 10.37 15.62 -4.78
C VAL A 181 11.00 16.81 -4.08
N GLN A 182 10.50 18.01 -4.37
CA GLN A 182 10.89 19.26 -3.71
C GLN A 182 9.78 19.69 -2.77
N TYR A 183 10.07 20.06 -1.54
CA TYR A 183 9.06 20.40 -0.56
C TYR A 183 9.59 21.25 0.58
N ALA A 184 8.68 21.94 1.26
CA ALA A 184 8.89 22.63 2.53
C ALA A 184 7.56 22.73 3.27
N LYS A 185 7.58 23.07 4.56
CA LYS A 185 6.37 23.59 5.23
C LYS A 185 5.94 24.87 4.52
N LEU A 186 4.63 25.16 4.51
CA LEU A 186 4.08 26.26 3.71
C LEU A 186 4.70 27.62 4.04
N GLY A 187 4.99 27.88 5.31
CA GLY A 187 5.66 29.12 5.77
C GLY A 187 7.18 29.15 5.61
N GLU A 188 7.82 28.00 5.25
CA GLU A 188 9.28 27.90 5.15
C GLU A 188 9.77 28.32 3.75
N THR A 189 10.98 28.90 3.71
CA THR A 189 11.66 29.29 2.47
C THR A 189 12.74 28.30 2.02
N VAL A 190 13.23 27.45 2.94
CA VAL A 190 14.24 26.43 2.64
C VAL A 190 13.56 25.20 2.02
N ILE A 191 13.78 25.01 0.73
CA ILE A 191 13.23 23.87 -0.02
C ILE A 191 14.14 22.65 0.15
N LYS A 192 13.59 21.57 0.71
CA LYS A 192 14.23 20.26 0.74
C LYS A 192 14.03 19.55 -0.59
N THR A 193 14.96 18.69 -0.97
CA THR A 193 14.89 17.88 -2.19
C THR A 193 15.19 16.42 -1.87
N LEU A 194 14.42 15.53 -2.46
CA LEU A 194 14.62 14.09 -2.37
C LEU A 194 14.53 13.49 -3.78
N GLU A 195 15.58 12.78 -4.18
CA GLU A 195 15.57 11.94 -5.38
C GLU A 195 14.98 10.58 -5.04
N VAL A 196 14.06 10.11 -5.88
CA VAL A 196 13.31 8.88 -5.65
C VAL A 196 13.39 7.96 -6.85
N SER A 197 14.09 6.86 -6.70
CA SER A 197 14.16 5.81 -7.73
C SER A 197 12.92 4.91 -7.69
N LYS A 198 12.49 4.45 -8.86
CA LYS A 198 11.47 3.40 -8.96
C LYS A 198 12.12 2.03 -8.76
N ASP A 199 11.43 1.17 -7.99
CA ASP A 199 11.77 -0.25 -7.88
C ASP A 199 10.58 -1.09 -8.36
N SER A 200 10.76 -1.81 -9.46
CA SER A 200 9.70 -2.61 -10.09
C SER A 200 9.21 -3.79 -9.26
N LYS A 201 9.89 -4.12 -8.16
CA LYS A 201 9.44 -5.12 -7.20
C LYS A 201 8.26 -4.64 -6.36
N PHE A 202 8.03 -3.32 -6.27
CA PHE A 202 6.97 -2.70 -5.49
C PHE A 202 5.96 -2.01 -6.40
N ASN A 203 4.73 -1.84 -5.94
CA ASN A 203 3.74 -1.02 -6.64
C ASN A 203 4.06 0.47 -6.49
N LEU A 204 4.51 0.85 -5.31
CA LEU A 204 4.71 2.24 -4.92
C LEU A 204 6.05 2.42 -4.21
N THR A 205 6.64 3.59 -4.35
CA THR A 205 7.78 4.05 -3.55
C THR A 205 7.28 5.11 -2.58
N PHE A 206 7.46 4.89 -1.28
CA PHE A 206 6.90 5.72 -0.22
C PHE A 206 7.88 6.77 0.27
N VAL A 207 7.37 7.96 0.55
CA VAL A 207 8.16 9.13 0.96
C VAL A 207 7.70 9.65 2.31
N SER A 208 8.65 9.82 3.23
CA SER A 208 8.49 10.55 4.48
C SER A 208 9.04 11.97 4.33
N LEU A 209 8.16 12.95 4.32
CA LEU A 209 8.54 14.37 4.22
C LEU A 209 9.16 14.87 5.54
N GLU A 210 8.68 14.37 6.67
CA GLU A 210 9.24 14.70 7.98
C GLU A 210 10.69 14.26 8.10
N ASN A 211 11.01 13.05 7.62
CA ASN A 211 12.33 12.44 7.75
C ASN A 211 13.21 12.66 6.51
N ASN A 212 12.71 13.32 5.47
CA ASN A 212 13.41 13.56 4.19
C ASN A 212 14.03 12.28 3.60
N LYS A 213 13.24 11.21 3.53
CA LYS A 213 13.74 9.91 3.01
C LYS A 213 12.65 9.06 2.37
N VAL A 214 13.08 8.15 1.52
CA VAL A 214 12.28 7.00 1.08
C VAL A 214 12.17 6.02 2.25
N VAL A 215 11.00 5.42 2.43
CA VAL A 215 10.70 4.46 3.51
C VAL A 215 10.07 3.20 2.92
N THR A 216 10.34 2.08 3.56
CA THR A 216 9.68 0.81 3.21
C THR A 216 8.37 0.72 3.97
N VAL A 217 7.27 0.51 3.25
CA VAL A 217 5.91 0.39 3.82
C VAL A 217 5.27 -0.91 3.38
N GLU A 218 5.02 -1.10 2.09
CA GLU A 218 4.46 -2.34 1.58
C GLU A 218 5.52 -3.43 1.38
N PRO A 219 5.18 -4.73 1.47
CA PRO A 219 6.01 -5.82 0.96
C PRO A 219 6.20 -5.72 -0.55
N GLU A 220 7.07 -6.54 -1.14
CA GLU A 220 7.15 -6.69 -2.59
C GLU A 220 5.74 -7.01 -3.15
N LYS A 221 5.41 -6.46 -4.31
CA LYS A 221 4.05 -6.40 -4.85
C LYS A 221 3.33 -7.76 -5.03
N THR A 222 4.09 -8.86 -5.09
CA THR A 222 3.55 -10.22 -5.18
C THR A 222 3.42 -10.91 -3.82
N ASN A 223 3.85 -10.26 -2.74
CA ASN A 223 3.95 -10.82 -1.41
C ASN A 223 2.90 -10.22 -0.46
N TRP A 224 1.78 -9.77 -1.01
CA TRP A 224 0.60 -9.39 -0.26
C TRP A 224 -0.64 -9.31 -1.15
N ASP A 225 -1.81 -9.61 -0.59
CA ASP A 225 -3.09 -9.66 -1.29
C ASP A 225 -4.06 -8.62 -0.76
N ILE A 226 -4.15 -8.51 0.55
CA ILE A 226 -4.99 -7.52 1.23
C ILE A 226 -4.18 -6.74 2.26
N SER A 227 -4.67 -5.54 2.59
CA SER A 227 -4.16 -4.81 3.75
C SER A 227 -5.30 -4.27 4.60
N TRP A 228 -5.08 -4.21 5.92
CA TRP A 228 -5.99 -3.60 6.87
C TRP A 228 -5.38 -2.34 7.46
N SER A 229 -6.15 -1.26 7.52
CA SER A 229 -5.73 0.01 8.16
C SER A 229 -6.91 0.98 8.31
N TYR A 230 -6.60 2.25 8.64
CA TYR A 230 -7.46 3.38 8.30
C TYR A 230 -7.45 3.63 6.79
N SER A 231 -8.49 4.25 6.27
CA SER A 231 -8.56 4.72 4.89
C SER A 231 -9.56 5.87 4.75
N THR A 232 -9.49 6.56 3.63
CA THR A 232 -10.59 7.40 3.13
C THR A 232 -11.63 6.52 2.47
N TYR A 233 -12.90 6.77 2.76
CA TYR A 233 -14.01 6.01 2.20
C TYR A 233 -15.23 6.89 1.91
N ASN A 234 -16.21 6.34 1.20
CA ASN A 234 -17.48 6.99 0.90
C ASN A 234 -18.37 7.04 2.15
N SER A 235 -18.80 8.24 2.54
CA SER A 235 -19.73 8.44 3.64
C SER A 235 -21.16 7.96 3.34
N GLY A 236 -21.49 7.77 2.05
CA GLY A 236 -22.87 7.60 1.59
C GLY A 236 -23.65 8.92 1.45
N LEU A 237 -23.05 10.05 1.80
CA LEU A 237 -23.64 11.39 1.78
C LEU A 237 -22.99 12.31 0.72
N GLY A 238 -22.22 11.73 -0.21
CA GLY A 238 -21.55 12.46 -1.30
C GLY A 238 -20.20 13.08 -0.91
N SER A 239 -19.69 12.80 0.28
CA SER A 239 -18.40 13.28 0.77
C SER A 239 -17.52 12.12 1.27
N PRO A 240 -16.19 12.29 1.27
CA PRO A 240 -15.29 11.32 1.87
C PRO A 240 -15.32 11.43 3.39
N TYR A 241 -15.07 10.33 4.07
CA TYR A 241 -14.80 10.32 5.50
C TYR A 241 -13.61 9.41 5.83
N TRP A 242 -12.98 9.63 6.96
CA TRP A 242 -11.86 8.81 7.41
C TRP A 242 -12.36 7.70 8.31
N VAL A 243 -12.11 6.46 7.92
CA VAL A 243 -12.69 5.26 8.54
C VAL A 243 -11.62 4.30 9.02
N GLN A 244 -11.87 3.70 10.18
CA GLN A 244 -11.11 2.56 10.70
C GLN A 244 -11.58 1.23 10.10
N ASP A 245 -10.77 0.20 10.30
CA ASP A 245 -11.11 -1.18 9.97
C ASP A 245 -11.44 -1.36 8.48
N PHE A 246 -10.66 -0.68 7.63
CA PHE A 246 -10.80 -0.78 6.18
C PHE A 246 -9.85 -1.82 5.62
N VAL A 247 -10.37 -2.72 4.79
CA VAL A 247 -9.59 -3.74 4.09
C VAL A 247 -9.47 -3.40 2.62
N SER A 248 -8.24 -3.17 2.18
CA SER A 248 -7.89 -2.85 0.80
C SER A 248 -7.37 -4.07 0.06
N LEU A 249 -7.70 -4.20 -1.22
CA LEU A 249 -7.07 -5.17 -2.13
C LEU A 249 -5.80 -4.60 -2.75
N ASN A 250 -4.83 -5.46 -3.07
CA ASN A 250 -3.63 -5.13 -3.84
C ASN A 250 -3.93 -5.06 -5.35
N THR A 251 -4.78 -4.14 -5.74
CA THR A 251 -5.28 -4.04 -7.11
C THR A 251 -4.22 -3.69 -8.14
N LEU A 252 -3.17 -2.95 -7.72
CA LEU A 252 -2.04 -2.60 -8.58
C LEU A 252 -1.21 -3.81 -9.00
N SER A 253 -1.30 -4.92 -8.26
CA SER A 253 -0.70 -6.22 -8.60
C SER A 253 -1.69 -7.19 -9.23
N GLY A 254 -2.91 -6.75 -9.57
CA GLY A 254 -3.92 -7.59 -10.22
C GLY A 254 -4.77 -8.42 -9.26
N VAL A 255 -4.66 -8.22 -7.95
CA VAL A 255 -5.56 -8.85 -6.97
C VAL A 255 -6.98 -8.34 -7.20
N SER A 256 -7.93 -9.24 -7.18
CA SER A 256 -9.36 -8.95 -7.35
C SER A 256 -10.20 -9.80 -6.40
N ALA A 257 -11.41 -9.35 -6.10
CA ALA A 257 -12.27 -10.06 -5.18
C ALA A 257 -13.76 -9.93 -5.54
N VAL A 258 -14.57 -10.77 -4.92
CA VAL A 258 -16.03 -10.70 -4.97
C VAL A 258 -16.61 -11.07 -3.61
N GLN A 259 -17.67 -10.41 -3.21
CA GLN A 259 -18.47 -10.78 -2.04
C GLN A 259 -19.48 -11.87 -2.43
N VAL A 260 -19.58 -12.91 -1.62
CA VAL A 260 -20.55 -14.00 -1.77
C VAL A 260 -21.48 -14.00 -0.57
N LEU A 261 -22.79 -13.95 -0.80
CA LEU A 261 -23.78 -14.03 0.26
C LEU A 261 -23.95 -15.50 0.72
N THR A 262 -23.97 -15.71 2.03
CA THR A 262 -24.13 -17.07 2.60
C THR A 262 -25.50 -17.70 2.25
N ALA A 263 -26.50 -16.87 1.96
CA ALA A 263 -27.80 -17.32 1.44
C ALA A 263 -27.70 -17.97 0.05
N THR A 264 -26.72 -17.55 -0.77
CA THR A 264 -26.48 -18.16 -2.08
C THR A 264 -25.59 -19.40 -1.96
N LYS A 265 -24.51 -19.30 -1.19
CA LYS A 265 -23.58 -20.41 -0.95
C LYS A 265 -22.87 -20.20 0.39
N THR A 266 -22.87 -21.19 1.25
CA THR A 266 -22.17 -21.09 2.54
C THR A 266 -20.65 -21.16 2.34
N TYR A 267 -19.89 -20.52 3.24
CA TYR A 267 -18.43 -20.58 3.24
C TYR A 267 -17.90 -22.01 3.21
N ALA A 268 -18.50 -22.91 4.02
CA ALA A 268 -18.10 -24.32 4.09
C ALA A 268 -18.31 -25.06 2.77
N ALA A 269 -19.44 -24.83 2.11
CA ALA A 269 -19.84 -25.54 0.89
C ALA A 269 -19.25 -24.94 -0.39
N PHE A 270 -18.62 -23.75 -0.34
CA PHE A 270 -18.03 -23.11 -1.51
C PHE A 270 -16.79 -23.87 -1.96
N ALA A 271 -16.77 -24.24 -3.23
CA ALA A 271 -15.74 -25.06 -3.88
C ALA A 271 -15.34 -24.51 -5.26
N GLU A 272 -14.34 -25.10 -5.92
CA GLU A 272 -13.82 -24.65 -7.23
C GLU A 272 -14.90 -24.53 -8.30
N ALA A 273 -15.89 -25.46 -8.33
CA ALA A 273 -16.97 -25.43 -9.31
C ALA A 273 -17.85 -24.17 -9.22
N ASP A 274 -17.89 -23.50 -8.06
CA ASP A 274 -18.68 -22.28 -7.85
C ASP A 274 -18.02 -21.02 -8.42
N ILE A 275 -16.71 -21.07 -8.73
CA ILE A 275 -15.91 -19.92 -9.20
C ILE A 275 -16.41 -19.39 -10.54
N ALA A 276 -16.83 -20.27 -11.45
CA ALA A 276 -17.26 -19.90 -12.80
C ALA A 276 -18.46 -18.94 -12.82
N ALA A 277 -19.27 -18.92 -11.75
CA ALA A 277 -20.42 -18.03 -11.60
C ALA A 277 -20.06 -16.65 -11.03
N LEU A 278 -18.81 -16.40 -10.64
CA LEU A 278 -18.40 -15.19 -9.98
C LEU A 278 -17.88 -14.14 -10.95
N THR A 279 -18.19 -12.87 -10.69
CA THR A 279 -17.61 -11.72 -11.37
C THR A 279 -16.69 -10.99 -10.41
N PHE A 280 -15.37 -11.12 -10.59
CA PHE A 280 -14.37 -10.46 -9.77
C PHE A 280 -14.26 -8.98 -10.12
N SER A 281 -14.12 -8.15 -9.09
CA SER A 281 -13.87 -6.72 -9.21
C SER A 281 -12.44 -6.39 -8.77
N ALA A 282 -11.78 -5.50 -9.51
CA ALA A 282 -10.48 -4.95 -9.18
C ALA A 282 -10.57 -3.62 -8.39
N ALA A 283 -11.73 -3.29 -7.82
CA ALA A 283 -11.85 -2.14 -6.95
C ALA A 283 -11.19 -2.43 -5.60
N LYS A 284 -10.37 -1.49 -5.12
CA LYS A 284 -9.63 -1.60 -3.86
C LYS A 284 -10.55 -1.85 -2.65
N ASP A 285 -11.79 -1.34 -2.70
CA ASP A 285 -12.78 -1.34 -1.64
C ASP A 285 -13.82 -2.46 -1.74
N VAL A 286 -13.60 -3.51 -2.54
CA VAL A 286 -14.53 -4.65 -2.63
C VAL A 286 -14.87 -5.18 -1.24
N ILE A 287 -13.86 -5.34 -0.39
CA ILE A 287 -14.02 -5.68 1.02
C ILE A 287 -14.33 -4.41 1.82
N GLY A 288 -13.44 -3.42 1.76
CA GLY A 288 -13.63 -2.12 2.41
C GLY A 288 -14.00 -2.23 3.88
N THR A 289 -15.17 -1.69 4.24
CA THR A 289 -15.78 -1.82 5.58
C THR A 289 -16.96 -2.78 5.59
N LYS A 290 -17.27 -3.43 4.47
CA LYS A 290 -18.51 -4.21 4.26
C LYS A 290 -18.53 -5.52 5.06
N TRP A 291 -17.38 -5.97 5.55
CA TRP A 291 -17.21 -7.21 6.32
C TRP A 291 -17.69 -7.12 7.77
N ARG A 292 -18.00 -5.90 8.25
CA ARG A 292 -18.38 -5.64 9.63
C ARG A 292 -19.57 -4.68 9.76
N THR A 293 -20.20 -4.70 10.91
CA THR A 293 -21.05 -3.61 11.42
C THR A 293 -20.26 -2.86 12.49
N ALA A 294 -20.12 -1.53 12.36
CA ALA A 294 -19.45 -0.73 13.37
C ALA A 294 -20.28 -0.72 14.67
N PRO A 295 -19.64 -0.71 15.85
CA PRO A 295 -20.35 -0.45 17.08
C PRO A 295 -20.94 0.97 17.08
N SER A 296 -21.98 1.19 17.87
CA SER A 296 -22.52 2.54 18.10
C SER A 296 -21.50 3.46 18.76
N GLN A 297 -21.77 4.75 18.82
CA GLN A 297 -20.91 5.72 19.53
C GLN A 297 -20.71 5.38 21.01
N THR A 298 -21.65 4.68 21.62
CA THR A 298 -21.55 4.21 23.01
C THR A 298 -20.79 2.88 23.13
N GLY A 299 -20.29 2.34 22.02
CA GLY A 299 -19.56 1.07 21.98
C GLY A 299 -20.47 -0.18 21.98
N ALA A 300 -21.79 -0.01 21.99
CA ALA A 300 -22.73 -1.14 21.99
C ALA A 300 -22.95 -1.68 20.57
N GLY A 301 -23.18 -3.00 20.47
CA GLY A 301 -23.44 -3.70 19.21
C GLY A 301 -22.20 -3.78 18.31
N GLY A 302 -22.44 -4.01 17.02
CA GLY A 302 -21.36 -4.23 16.05
C GLY A 302 -20.90 -5.69 16.02
N GLY A 303 -19.94 -5.99 15.18
CA GLY A 303 -19.36 -7.32 14.99
C GLY A 303 -19.10 -7.63 13.53
N VAL A 304 -18.47 -8.76 13.28
CA VAL A 304 -18.28 -9.29 11.92
C VAL A 304 -19.64 -9.66 11.31
N LYS A 305 -19.77 -9.47 10.00
CA LYS A 305 -20.93 -9.94 9.27
C LYS A 305 -20.77 -11.43 8.95
N THR A 306 -21.80 -12.22 9.27
CA THR A 306 -21.84 -13.67 9.03
C THR A 306 -22.71 -14.06 7.83
N ASP A 307 -23.38 -13.06 7.22
CA ASP A 307 -24.24 -13.23 6.05
C ASP A 307 -23.49 -13.23 4.72
N SER A 308 -22.17 -13.03 4.75
CA SER A 308 -21.32 -13.00 3.57
C SER A 308 -19.87 -13.38 3.88
N PHE A 309 -19.15 -13.78 2.84
CA PHE A 309 -17.71 -13.99 2.81
C PHE A 309 -17.16 -13.45 1.49
N TYR A 310 -15.85 -13.51 1.30
CA TYR A 310 -15.20 -13.01 0.10
C TYR A 310 -14.45 -14.14 -0.61
N VAL A 311 -14.38 -14.03 -1.94
CA VAL A 311 -13.49 -14.85 -2.76
C VAL A 311 -12.47 -13.92 -3.37
N VAL A 312 -11.19 -14.19 -3.11
CA VAL A 312 -10.06 -13.34 -3.52
C VAL A 312 -9.20 -14.13 -4.50
N LYS A 313 -8.92 -13.52 -5.64
CA LYS A 313 -7.92 -14.00 -6.60
C LYS A 313 -6.65 -13.20 -6.39
N ASP A 314 -5.55 -13.88 -6.03
CA ASP A 314 -4.24 -13.26 -5.83
C ASP A 314 -3.55 -12.90 -7.16
N SER A 315 -2.37 -12.27 -7.08
CA SER A 315 -1.57 -11.86 -8.24
C SER A 315 -1.01 -13.05 -9.04
N ASN A 316 -0.94 -14.25 -8.45
CA ASN A 316 -0.46 -15.48 -9.07
C ASN A 316 -1.58 -16.35 -9.66
N GLY A 317 -2.84 -15.89 -9.50
CA GLY A 317 -4.02 -16.59 -9.99
C GLY A 317 -4.63 -17.59 -9.00
N ASN A 318 -4.04 -17.78 -7.80
CA ASN A 318 -4.65 -18.60 -6.77
C ASN A 318 -5.95 -17.95 -6.30
N ILE A 319 -6.93 -18.76 -5.97
CA ILE A 319 -8.24 -18.28 -5.50
C ILE A 319 -8.49 -18.80 -4.10
N TYR A 320 -8.66 -17.87 -3.18
CA TYR A 320 -8.93 -18.11 -1.77
C TYR A 320 -10.36 -17.69 -1.42
N LYS A 321 -11.03 -18.42 -0.57
CA LYS A 321 -12.23 -17.93 0.15
C LYS A 321 -11.77 -17.39 1.49
N LEU A 322 -12.31 -16.22 1.88
CA LEU A 322 -11.92 -15.43 3.05
C LEU A 322 -13.17 -15.06 3.85
N LYS A 323 -13.15 -15.27 5.16
CA LYS A 323 -14.12 -14.72 6.10
C LYS A 323 -13.43 -14.03 7.28
N PHE A 324 -14.17 -13.20 7.98
CA PHE A 324 -13.75 -12.59 9.23
C PHE A 324 -14.38 -13.35 10.38
N ASN A 325 -13.60 -13.68 11.40
CA ASN A 325 -14.05 -14.45 12.54
C ASN A 325 -14.43 -13.55 13.73
N SER A 326 -13.63 -12.48 13.96
CA SER A 326 -13.88 -11.54 15.06
C SER A 326 -13.12 -10.23 14.86
N TYR A 327 -13.56 -9.14 15.52
CA TYR A 327 -12.80 -7.89 15.56
C TYR A 327 -13.10 -6.98 16.77
N ILE A 328 -14.11 -7.30 17.55
CA ILE A 328 -14.48 -6.56 18.78
C ILE A 328 -14.86 -7.53 19.90
N SER A 329 -14.96 -7.03 21.14
CA SER A 329 -15.31 -7.86 22.29
C SER A 329 -16.65 -8.58 22.16
N GLY A 330 -17.62 -7.96 21.45
CA GLY A 330 -18.94 -8.55 21.24
C GLY A 330 -18.95 -9.82 20.37
N ASP A 331 -17.92 -10.02 19.53
CA ASP A 331 -17.74 -11.21 18.72
C ASP A 331 -16.52 -12.05 19.14
N GLY A 332 -16.00 -11.80 20.36
CA GLY A 332 -14.87 -12.54 20.92
C GLY A 332 -13.50 -12.02 20.45
N GLY A 333 -13.45 -10.88 19.75
CA GLY A 333 -12.24 -10.27 19.24
C GLY A 333 -11.78 -9.04 20.01
N GLU A 334 -10.78 -8.36 19.45
CA GLU A 334 -10.25 -7.07 19.93
C GLU A 334 -10.22 -6.08 18.77
N ARG A 335 -10.75 -4.88 19.00
CA ARG A 335 -10.74 -3.84 17.96
C ARG A 335 -9.31 -3.42 17.61
N GLY A 336 -9.01 -3.40 16.31
CA GLY A 336 -7.66 -3.19 15.80
C GLY A 336 -6.85 -4.47 15.61
N LYS A 337 -7.44 -5.63 15.93
CA LYS A 337 -6.85 -6.96 15.73
C LYS A 337 -7.88 -7.93 15.12
N PRO A 338 -8.45 -7.62 13.96
CA PRO A 338 -9.40 -8.53 13.36
C PRO A 338 -8.76 -9.88 13.04
N VAL A 339 -9.52 -10.95 13.26
CA VAL A 339 -9.12 -12.32 12.95
C VAL A 339 -9.79 -12.74 11.65
N ILE A 340 -8.99 -13.17 10.70
CA ILE A 340 -9.44 -13.71 9.41
C ILE A 340 -9.17 -15.21 9.32
N GLU A 341 -9.99 -15.90 8.55
CA GLU A 341 -9.78 -17.28 8.12
C GLU A 341 -9.91 -17.32 6.60
N TYR A 342 -8.95 -17.93 5.94
CA TYR A 342 -8.99 -18.13 4.50
C TYR A 342 -8.58 -19.56 4.15
N LYS A 343 -9.05 -20.01 2.99
CA LYS A 343 -8.74 -21.34 2.47
C LYS A 343 -8.59 -21.31 0.96
N LEU A 344 -7.56 -21.99 0.45
CA LEU A 344 -7.34 -22.18 -0.97
C LEU A 344 -8.53 -22.96 -1.56
N VAL A 345 -9.09 -22.44 -2.65
CA VAL A 345 -10.16 -23.06 -3.43
C VAL A 345 -9.62 -23.58 -4.76
N LYS A 346 -8.73 -22.81 -5.37
CA LYS A 346 -8.11 -23.17 -6.64
C LYS A 346 -6.69 -22.63 -6.69
N LYS A 347 -5.77 -23.46 -7.15
CA LYS A 347 -4.40 -23.03 -7.48
C LYS A 347 -4.38 -22.34 -8.85
N GLY A 348 -3.59 -21.25 -8.97
CA GLY A 348 -3.38 -20.50 -10.20
C GLY A 348 -2.56 -21.22 -11.27
#